data_398ee88a7b6ad9c87a8219fae4a69ad3
#
_entry.id   398ee88a7b6ad9c87a8219fae4a69ad3
#
_cell.length_a   1.000
_cell.length_b   1.000
_cell.length_c   1.000
_cell.angle_alpha   90.00
_cell.angle_beta   90.00
_cell.angle_gamma   90.00
#
_symmetry.space_group_name_H-M   'P 1'
#
loop_
_entity.id
_entity.type
_entity.pdbx_description
1 polymer ?
#
loop_
_entity_poly.entity_id
_entity_poly.type
_entity_poly.pdbx_seq_one_letter_code
_entity_poly.pdbx_strand_id
1 'polypeptide(L)'
;MEAFVVSALKYRPSTFKEVVGQESITKTLQNSLETNQLAQALLFCGPRGVGKTSCARILAKQINSATTAEDEDYSFNIFELDAASNNSVEDIRKINEQVRIPPQVGTHKIYIIDEAHMLSTAAFNAFLKTFEEPPKHVIFILATTEKNKIIPTVLSRCQVYDFKRISILDIQKYLAKIAADRGLAFEENALYLIAQKAEGALRDALSIFDRMVSFTQGNLTATAVADNLNVLDHQTYADLGILIFKNDIPGILTAFDGLLQRGIDSLQFVSGLGDHFRNLMLAKDPKTLSLMEVGSSIKEAYTAATASLAPDYLLDAISLINSCEIDYRNCKNRRVHVELCLMQLASLHFNGEKKKAT
;
A
#
# COMPACT_ATOMS: atom_id res chain seq x y z
N MET A 1 17.24 27.62 -11.88
CA MET A 1 17.08 26.19 -11.47
C MET A 1 15.71 26.09 -10.83
N GLU A 2 14.79 25.32 -11.42
CA GLU A 2 13.53 25.00 -10.76
C GLU A 2 13.81 24.22 -9.48
N ALA A 3 13.16 24.60 -8.39
CA ALA A 3 13.31 23.90 -7.12
C ALA A 3 12.82 22.45 -7.28
N PHE A 4 13.58 21.49 -6.78
CA PHE A 4 13.19 20.08 -6.80
C PHE A 4 11.92 19.90 -5.97
N VAL A 5 10.84 19.49 -6.64
CA VAL A 5 9.56 19.15 -6.00
C VAL A 5 9.45 17.63 -5.96
N VAL A 6 9.29 17.06 -4.76
CA VAL A 6 9.12 15.61 -4.59
C VAL A 6 7.91 15.08 -5.36
N SER A 7 8.05 13.91 -5.98
CA SER A 7 7.00 13.32 -6.84
C SER A 7 5.66 13.16 -6.11
N ALA A 8 5.66 12.84 -4.84
CA ALA A 8 4.44 12.74 -4.04
C ALA A 8 3.63 14.05 -3.94
N LEU A 9 4.25 15.21 -4.15
CA LEU A 9 3.57 16.51 -4.25
C LEU A 9 3.26 16.86 -5.70
N LYS A 10 4.24 16.72 -6.60
CA LYS A 10 4.11 17.09 -8.03
C LYS A 10 3.01 16.29 -8.75
N TYR A 11 2.92 14.98 -8.45
CA TYR A 11 1.96 14.07 -9.08
C TYR A 11 0.75 13.77 -8.16
N ARG A 12 0.45 14.69 -7.24
CA ARG A 12 -0.76 14.57 -6.44
C ARG A 12 -1.97 14.77 -7.34
N PRO A 13 -2.95 13.83 -7.36
CA PRO A 13 -4.11 13.94 -8.22
C PRO A 13 -4.92 15.21 -7.93
N SER A 14 -5.31 15.89 -8.98
CA SER A 14 -6.15 17.10 -8.98
C SER A 14 -7.60 16.81 -9.40
N THR A 15 -7.82 15.68 -10.07
CA THR A 15 -9.13 15.21 -10.54
C THR A 15 -9.35 13.74 -10.13
N PHE A 16 -10.62 13.31 -10.06
CA PHE A 16 -10.95 11.91 -9.76
C PHE A 16 -10.40 10.92 -10.80
N LYS A 17 -10.22 11.35 -12.05
CA LYS A 17 -9.65 10.52 -13.13
C LYS A 17 -8.18 10.18 -12.92
N GLU A 18 -7.47 11.01 -12.18
CA GLU A 18 -6.05 10.82 -11.87
C GLU A 18 -5.81 9.95 -10.63
N VAL A 19 -6.87 9.63 -9.89
CA VAL A 19 -6.76 8.78 -8.68
C VAL A 19 -6.58 7.33 -9.11
N VAL A 20 -5.48 6.72 -8.68
CA VAL A 20 -5.08 5.37 -9.06
C VAL A 20 -5.71 4.34 -8.12
N GLY A 21 -6.28 3.27 -8.67
CA GLY A 21 -6.71 2.06 -7.95
C GLY A 21 -7.93 2.24 -7.05
N GLN A 22 -8.72 3.34 -7.21
CA GLN A 22 -9.90 3.63 -6.40
C GLN A 22 -11.14 3.93 -7.26
N GLU A 23 -11.26 3.32 -8.44
CA GLU A 23 -12.26 3.65 -9.46
C GLU A 23 -13.70 3.53 -8.93
N SER A 24 -13.97 2.53 -8.08
CA SER A 24 -15.30 2.34 -7.49
C SER A 24 -15.69 3.49 -6.57
N ILE A 25 -14.74 4.00 -5.78
CA ILE A 25 -14.97 5.10 -4.85
C ILE A 25 -15.12 6.41 -5.61
N THR A 26 -14.20 6.69 -6.53
CA THR A 26 -14.21 7.94 -7.32
C THR A 26 -15.49 8.04 -8.16
N LYS A 27 -15.94 6.94 -8.76
CA LYS A 27 -17.19 6.87 -9.50
C LYS A 27 -18.41 7.10 -8.59
N THR A 28 -18.41 6.50 -7.39
CA THR A 28 -19.51 6.70 -6.43
C THR A 28 -19.58 8.15 -5.95
N LEU A 29 -18.44 8.76 -5.63
CA LEU A 29 -18.37 10.17 -5.24
C LEU A 29 -18.84 11.10 -6.36
N GLN A 30 -18.41 10.83 -7.60
CA GLN A 30 -18.81 11.59 -8.77
C GLN A 30 -20.32 11.50 -9.01
N ASN A 31 -20.89 10.30 -8.98
CA ASN A 31 -22.33 10.11 -9.12
C ASN A 31 -23.12 10.84 -8.02
N SER A 32 -22.62 10.81 -6.76
CA SER A 32 -23.27 11.50 -5.64
C SER A 32 -23.28 13.03 -5.81
N LEU A 33 -22.23 13.58 -6.43
CA LEU A 33 -22.18 15.00 -6.83
C LEU A 33 -23.16 15.32 -7.94
N GLU A 34 -23.19 14.54 -9.02
CA GLU A 34 -24.05 14.74 -10.18
C GLU A 34 -25.54 14.64 -9.83
N THR A 35 -25.88 13.73 -8.90
CA THR A 35 -27.26 13.53 -8.43
C THR A 35 -27.64 14.44 -7.27
N ASN A 36 -26.72 15.27 -6.78
CA ASN A 36 -26.89 16.13 -5.60
C ASN A 36 -27.33 15.36 -4.33
N GLN A 37 -26.82 14.12 -4.17
CA GLN A 37 -27.13 13.21 -3.07
C GLN A 37 -25.89 12.94 -2.20
N LEU A 38 -25.10 13.97 -1.95
CA LEU A 38 -23.93 13.85 -1.09
C LEU A 38 -24.34 13.97 0.39
N ALA A 39 -23.87 13.03 1.21
CA ALA A 39 -24.07 13.12 2.65
C ALA A 39 -23.27 14.30 3.24
N GLN A 40 -23.77 14.93 4.31
CA GLN A 40 -23.07 16.01 5.01
C GLN A 40 -21.89 15.52 5.86
N ALA A 41 -21.81 14.23 6.16
CA ALA A 41 -20.69 13.62 6.86
C ALA A 41 -20.20 12.39 6.08
N LEU A 42 -18.94 12.41 5.69
CA LEU A 42 -18.25 11.37 4.94
C LEU A 42 -17.09 10.83 5.77
N LEU A 43 -16.85 9.52 5.72
CA LEU A 43 -15.73 8.88 6.38
C LEU A 43 -14.91 8.07 5.38
N PHE A 44 -13.69 8.49 5.11
CA PHE A 44 -12.73 7.82 4.22
C PHE A 44 -11.81 6.95 5.07
N CYS A 45 -11.99 5.63 4.99
CA CYS A 45 -11.22 4.65 5.75
C CYS A 45 -10.24 3.92 4.84
N GLY A 46 -9.09 3.50 5.36
CA GLY A 46 -8.16 2.64 4.64
C GLY A 46 -6.69 2.95 4.92
N PRO A 47 -5.76 2.15 4.39
CA PRO A 47 -4.33 2.29 4.65
C PRO A 47 -3.78 3.69 4.34
N ARG A 48 -2.60 3.99 4.88
CA ARG A 48 -1.89 5.23 4.56
C ARG A 48 -1.47 5.24 3.09
N GLY A 49 -1.42 6.43 2.48
CA GLY A 49 -0.85 6.61 1.13
C GLY A 49 -1.70 6.13 -0.03
N VAL A 50 -2.96 5.74 0.17
CA VAL A 50 -3.89 5.22 -0.87
C VAL A 50 -4.78 6.28 -1.52
N GLY A 51 -4.64 7.57 -1.14
CA GLY A 51 -5.34 8.68 -1.78
C GLY A 51 -6.52 9.28 -1.01
N LYS A 52 -6.80 8.89 0.25
CA LYS A 52 -7.92 9.43 1.05
C LYS A 52 -7.99 10.96 1.07
N THR A 53 -6.93 11.61 1.54
CA THR A 53 -6.86 13.08 1.65
C THR A 53 -6.86 13.76 0.28
N SER A 54 -6.29 13.12 -0.75
CA SER A 54 -6.36 13.63 -2.13
C SER A 54 -7.80 13.61 -2.65
N CYS A 55 -8.53 12.51 -2.48
CA CYS A 55 -9.95 12.43 -2.84
C CYS A 55 -10.81 13.42 -2.05
N ALA A 56 -10.53 13.63 -0.76
CA ALA A 56 -11.22 14.64 0.05
C ALA A 56 -11.04 16.04 -0.52
N ARG A 57 -9.83 16.42 -0.91
CA ARG A 57 -9.53 17.72 -1.51
C ARG A 57 -10.16 17.90 -2.90
N ILE A 58 -10.14 16.83 -3.74
CA ILE A 58 -10.80 16.85 -5.04
C ILE A 58 -12.31 17.06 -4.88
N LEU A 59 -12.92 16.28 -3.97
CA LEU A 59 -14.35 16.38 -3.65
C LEU A 59 -14.70 17.79 -3.16
N ALA A 60 -13.92 18.32 -2.23
CA ALA A 60 -14.12 19.65 -1.66
C ALA A 60 -14.07 20.76 -2.74
N LYS A 61 -13.15 20.66 -3.69
CA LYS A 61 -13.08 21.57 -4.83
C LYS A 61 -14.32 21.45 -5.72
N GLN A 62 -14.72 20.24 -6.08
CA GLN A 62 -15.85 20.01 -6.99
C GLN A 62 -17.20 20.45 -6.41
N ILE A 63 -17.41 20.33 -5.09
CA ILE A 63 -18.64 20.78 -4.43
C ILE A 63 -18.87 22.28 -4.65
N ASN A 64 -17.83 23.11 -4.53
CA ASN A 64 -17.96 24.56 -4.68
C ASN A 64 -17.82 25.00 -6.14
N SER A 65 -17.03 24.32 -6.98
CA SER A 65 -16.85 24.71 -8.39
C SER A 65 -18.11 24.53 -9.24
N ALA A 66 -19.03 23.66 -8.85
CA ALA A 66 -20.31 23.46 -9.56
C ALA A 66 -21.27 24.66 -9.43
N THR A 67 -21.02 25.60 -8.52
CA THR A 67 -21.97 26.67 -8.14
C THR A 67 -21.40 28.08 -8.21
N THR A 68 -20.08 28.22 -8.50
CA THR A 68 -19.38 29.52 -8.53
C THR A 68 -18.92 29.87 -9.93
N ALA A 69 -18.81 31.17 -10.24
CA ALA A 69 -18.22 31.66 -11.48
C ALA A 69 -16.74 31.22 -11.56
N GLU A 70 -16.21 31.05 -12.79
CA GLU A 70 -14.88 30.51 -13.05
C GLU A 70 -13.71 31.22 -12.35
N ASP A 71 -13.91 32.46 -11.87
CA ASP A 71 -12.87 33.32 -11.28
C ASP A 71 -12.95 33.47 -9.74
N GLU A 72 -13.87 32.80 -9.06
CA GLU A 72 -14.00 32.94 -7.60
C GLU A 72 -13.12 31.95 -6.82
N ASP A 73 -12.26 32.48 -5.93
CA ASP A 73 -11.42 31.67 -5.04
C ASP A 73 -12.22 31.18 -3.81
N TYR A 74 -12.63 29.91 -3.86
CA TYR A 74 -13.31 29.21 -2.77
C TYR A 74 -12.37 28.43 -1.87
N SER A 75 -11.07 28.63 -1.99
CA SER A 75 -10.07 27.95 -1.11
C SER A 75 -10.30 28.29 0.36
N PHE A 76 -10.82 29.49 0.65
CA PHE A 76 -11.21 29.92 2.01
C PHE A 76 -12.39 29.14 2.62
N ASN A 77 -13.09 28.33 1.84
CA ASN A 77 -14.17 27.49 2.31
C ASN A 77 -13.73 26.05 2.67
N ILE A 78 -12.47 25.71 2.38
CA ILE A 78 -11.90 24.40 2.62
C ILE A 78 -10.95 24.47 3.81
N PHE A 79 -11.39 23.90 4.93
CA PHE A 79 -10.63 23.85 6.17
C PHE A 79 -10.04 22.46 6.35
N GLU A 80 -8.73 22.36 6.34
CA GLU A 80 -8.02 21.10 6.55
C GLU A 80 -7.37 21.08 7.92
N LEU A 81 -7.68 20.06 8.70
CA LEU A 81 -7.21 19.85 10.04
C LEU A 81 -6.54 18.46 10.13
N ASP A 82 -5.32 18.42 10.64
CA ASP A 82 -4.65 17.20 11.04
C ASP A 82 -4.95 16.93 12.52
N ALA A 83 -5.74 15.87 12.79
CA ALA A 83 -6.11 15.51 14.14
C ALA A 83 -4.92 15.02 14.99
N ALA A 84 -3.78 14.65 14.38
CA ALA A 84 -2.58 14.34 15.15
C ALA A 84 -2.02 15.57 15.88
N SER A 85 -2.17 16.76 15.28
CA SER A 85 -1.70 18.04 15.84
C SER A 85 -2.81 18.83 16.54
N ASN A 86 -4.09 18.57 16.22
CA ASN A 86 -5.25 19.34 16.71
C ASN A 86 -6.32 18.37 17.26
N ASN A 87 -6.04 17.77 18.39
CA ASN A 87 -6.89 16.72 18.99
C ASN A 87 -7.60 17.14 20.27
N SER A 88 -7.46 18.38 20.68
CA SER A 88 -8.02 18.89 21.93
C SER A 88 -9.51 19.27 21.80
N VAL A 89 -10.20 19.34 22.93
CA VAL A 89 -11.59 19.81 22.98
C VAL A 89 -11.72 21.26 22.56
N GLU A 90 -10.69 22.09 22.87
CA GLU A 90 -10.63 23.50 22.49
C GLU A 90 -10.57 23.69 20.98
N ASP A 91 -9.81 22.87 20.27
CA ASP A 91 -9.71 22.93 18.80
C ASP A 91 -11.06 22.62 18.16
N ILE A 92 -11.73 21.59 18.67
CA ILE A 92 -13.07 21.22 18.19
C ILE A 92 -14.12 22.28 18.52
N ARG A 93 -14.02 22.97 19.68
CA ARG A 93 -14.93 24.07 19.98
C ARG A 93 -14.79 25.24 19.01
N LYS A 94 -13.56 25.59 18.63
CA LYS A 94 -13.31 26.62 17.60
C LYS A 94 -13.94 26.24 16.25
N ILE A 95 -13.81 24.95 15.85
CA ILE A 95 -14.46 24.46 14.63
C ILE A 95 -15.98 24.58 14.75
N ASN A 96 -16.58 24.17 15.88
CA ASN A 96 -18.02 24.27 16.12
C ASN A 96 -18.56 25.71 16.05
N GLU A 97 -17.78 26.70 16.44
CA GLU A 97 -18.11 28.12 16.30
C GLU A 97 -18.05 28.56 14.81
N GLN A 98 -17.00 28.18 14.10
CA GLN A 98 -16.81 28.51 12.68
C GLN A 98 -17.82 27.84 11.75
N VAL A 99 -18.28 26.66 12.10
CA VAL A 99 -19.31 25.88 11.35
C VAL A 99 -20.62 26.63 11.28
N ARG A 100 -20.98 27.43 12.30
CA ARG A 100 -22.25 28.18 12.36
C ARG A 100 -22.30 29.35 11.40
N ILE A 101 -21.14 29.84 10.96
CA ILE A 101 -21.03 30.99 10.06
C ILE A 101 -21.11 30.50 8.62
N PRO A 102 -22.09 30.92 7.81
CA PRO A 102 -22.19 30.53 6.41
C PRO A 102 -21.00 31.02 5.60
N PRO A 103 -20.71 30.39 4.44
CA PRO A 103 -19.64 30.85 3.54
C PRO A 103 -19.99 32.22 2.95
N GLN A 104 -18.97 33.04 2.69
CA GLN A 104 -19.14 34.34 2.03
C GLN A 104 -19.19 34.18 0.51
N VAL A 105 -18.47 33.18 -0.01
CA VAL A 105 -18.38 32.81 -1.43
C VAL A 105 -18.70 31.33 -1.56
N GLY A 106 -19.33 30.91 -2.65
CA GLY A 106 -19.72 29.51 -2.85
C GLY A 106 -20.89 29.06 -1.97
N THR A 107 -21.17 27.77 -1.96
CA THR A 107 -22.36 27.21 -1.31
C THR A 107 -22.07 26.46 -0.01
N HIS A 108 -20.87 25.88 0.10
CA HIS A 108 -20.53 25.00 1.19
C HIS A 108 -19.18 25.33 1.84
N LYS A 109 -19.11 25.18 3.15
CA LYS A 109 -17.88 25.05 3.93
C LYS A 109 -17.55 23.58 4.13
N ILE A 110 -16.32 23.21 3.80
CA ILE A 110 -15.88 21.80 3.85
C ILE A 110 -14.76 21.67 4.88
N TYR A 111 -14.97 20.80 5.84
CA TYR A 111 -14.01 20.48 6.88
C TYR A 111 -13.41 19.11 6.64
N ILE A 112 -12.14 19.06 6.25
CA ILE A 112 -11.37 17.83 6.06
C ILE A 112 -10.59 17.58 7.35
N ILE A 113 -10.90 16.49 8.04
CA ILE A 113 -10.21 16.10 9.28
C ILE A 113 -9.40 14.84 8.98
N ASP A 114 -8.10 15.02 8.80
CA ASP A 114 -7.19 13.90 8.54
C ASP A 114 -6.77 13.22 9.84
N GLU A 115 -6.46 11.93 9.76
CA GLU A 115 -6.16 11.03 10.88
C GLU A 115 -7.17 11.15 12.04
N ALA A 116 -8.46 11.21 11.69
CA ALA A 116 -9.56 11.47 12.64
C ALA A 116 -9.57 10.55 13.88
N HIS A 117 -8.98 9.34 13.78
CA HIS A 117 -8.85 8.43 14.93
C HIS A 117 -7.93 8.96 16.05
N MET A 118 -7.16 10.02 15.78
CA MET A 118 -6.28 10.68 16.77
C MET A 118 -7.04 11.66 17.67
N LEU A 119 -8.27 12.01 17.34
CA LEU A 119 -9.12 12.84 18.21
C LEU A 119 -9.38 12.13 19.53
N SER A 120 -9.27 12.87 20.64
CA SER A 120 -9.63 12.33 21.96
C SER A 120 -11.14 12.03 22.03
N THR A 121 -11.53 11.10 22.89
CA THR A 121 -12.95 10.78 23.12
C THR A 121 -13.75 12.02 23.53
N ALA A 122 -13.15 12.91 24.32
CA ALA A 122 -13.78 14.17 24.72
C ALA A 122 -13.94 15.13 23.54
N ALA A 123 -12.98 15.18 22.60
CA ALA A 123 -13.06 15.95 21.36
C ALA A 123 -14.16 15.40 20.45
N PHE A 124 -14.25 14.08 20.25
CA PHE A 124 -15.37 13.46 19.52
C PHE A 124 -16.71 13.81 20.14
N ASN A 125 -16.87 13.68 21.46
CA ASN A 125 -18.11 14.02 22.15
C ASN A 125 -18.50 15.49 21.97
N ALA A 126 -17.54 16.41 22.00
CA ALA A 126 -17.79 17.83 21.72
C ALA A 126 -18.25 18.07 20.27
N PHE A 127 -17.89 17.18 19.36
CA PHE A 127 -18.22 17.27 17.94
C PHE A 127 -19.56 16.59 17.59
N LEU A 128 -20.04 15.62 18.42
CA LEU A 128 -21.26 14.83 18.15
C LEU A 128 -22.48 15.69 17.83
N LYS A 129 -22.72 16.76 18.60
CA LYS A 129 -23.87 17.64 18.37
C LYS A 129 -23.87 18.27 16.98
N THR A 130 -22.70 18.63 16.48
CA THR A 130 -22.53 19.22 15.14
C THR A 130 -22.65 18.17 14.05
N PHE A 131 -22.28 16.92 14.34
CA PHE A 131 -22.48 15.79 13.43
C PHE A 131 -23.92 15.31 13.38
N GLU A 132 -24.69 15.48 14.46
CA GLU A 132 -26.10 15.07 14.50
C GLU A 132 -26.97 16.02 13.67
N GLU A 133 -26.73 17.32 13.79
CA GLU A 133 -27.47 18.36 13.10
C GLU A 133 -26.54 19.36 12.43
N PRO A 134 -25.81 18.94 11.36
CA PRO A 134 -24.89 19.82 10.68
C PRO A 134 -25.67 20.92 9.93
N PRO A 135 -25.20 22.18 9.95
CA PRO A 135 -25.79 23.23 9.12
C PRO A 135 -25.79 22.83 7.64
N LYS A 136 -26.81 23.19 6.90
CA LYS A 136 -27.00 22.81 5.48
C LYS A 136 -25.82 23.17 4.57
N HIS A 137 -25.07 24.21 4.94
CA HIS A 137 -23.92 24.71 4.18
C HIS A 137 -22.59 24.04 4.60
N VAL A 138 -22.63 22.97 5.42
CA VAL A 138 -21.41 22.35 5.93
C VAL A 138 -21.34 20.88 5.51
N ILE A 139 -20.15 20.47 5.09
CA ILE A 139 -19.81 19.06 4.79
C ILE A 139 -18.54 18.70 5.56
N PHE A 140 -18.59 17.58 6.27
CA PHE A 140 -17.46 17.01 6.97
C PHE A 140 -16.90 15.81 6.20
N ILE A 141 -15.59 15.79 6.03
CA ILE A 141 -14.87 14.65 5.42
C ILE A 141 -13.82 14.19 6.42
N LEU A 142 -14.08 13.10 7.09
CA LEU A 142 -13.13 12.47 8.00
C LEU A 142 -12.27 11.49 7.21
N ALA A 143 -10.96 11.51 7.40
CA ALA A 143 -10.06 10.49 6.87
C ALA A 143 -9.38 9.75 8.04
N THR A 144 -9.27 8.42 7.94
CA THR A 144 -8.66 7.60 8.99
C THR A 144 -7.96 6.38 8.42
N THR A 145 -6.88 5.98 9.07
CA THR A 145 -6.24 4.68 8.83
C THR A 145 -6.83 3.58 9.71
N GLU A 146 -7.50 3.92 10.79
CA GLU A 146 -8.02 2.99 11.80
C GLU A 146 -9.53 3.20 12.05
N LYS A 147 -10.34 2.57 11.20
CA LYS A 147 -11.82 2.64 11.28
C LYS A 147 -12.37 2.17 12.64
N ASN A 148 -11.75 1.16 13.23
CA ASN A 148 -12.14 0.56 14.50
C ASN A 148 -11.94 1.49 15.72
N LYS A 149 -11.11 2.54 15.59
CA LYS A 149 -10.93 3.57 16.62
C LYS A 149 -11.95 4.71 16.54
N ILE A 150 -12.72 4.80 15.47
CA ILE A 150 -13.80 5.77 15.34
C ILE A 150 -15.00 5.30 16.17
N ILE A 151 -15.52 6.17 17.02
CA ILE A 151 -16.64 5.82 17.91
C ILE A 151 -17.91 5.46 17.11
N PRO A 152 -18.69 4.45 17.55
CA PRO A 152 -19.85 3.96 16.79
C PRO A 152 -20.91 5.03 16.49
N THR A 153 -21.04 6.02 17.38
CA THR A 153 -21.96 7.15 17.23
C THR A 153 -21.62 8.04 16.03
N VAL A 154 -20.33 8.19 15.67
CA VAL A 154 -19.88 8.90 14.47
C VAL A 154 -20.04 8.01 13.25
N LEU A 155 -19.65 6.72 13.36
CA LEU A 155 -19.78 5.77 12.25
C LEU A 155 -21.22 5.67 11.72
N SER A 156 -22.20 5.67 12.61
CA SER A 156 -23.62 5.56 12.24
C SER A 156 -24.18 6.77 11.51
N ARG A 157 -23.47 7.90 11.52
CA ARG A 157 -23.88 9.19 10.91
C ARG A 157 -23.07 9.54 9.66
N CYS A 158 -22.01 8.80 9.39
CA CYS A 158 -21.16 9.04 8.24
C CYS A 158 -21.47 8.06 7.10
N GLN A 159 -21.43 8.55 5.88
CA GLN A 159 -21.31 7.68 4.71
C GLN A 159 -19.86 7.20 4.60
N VAL A 160 -19.67 5.89 4.72
CA VAL A 160 -18.32 5.28 4.79
C VAL A 160 -17.84 4.85 3.43
N TYR A 161 -16.59 5.20 3.12
CA TYR A 161 -15.87 4.80 1.92
C TYR A 161 -14.59 4.06 2.31
N ASP A 162 -14.52 2.78 1.99
CA ASP A 162 -13.39 1.92 2.35
C ASP A 162 -12.37 1.87 1.19
N PHE A 163 -11.29 2.64 1.31
CA PHE A 163 -10.16 2.68 0.37
C PHE A 163 -9.32 1.41 0.51
N LYS A 164 -8.97 0.82 -0.61
CA LYS A 164 -8.18 -0.41 -0.67
C LYS A 164 -6.70 -0.10 -0.92
N ARG A 165 -5.83 -1.06 -0.61
CA ARG A 165 -4.45 -1.04 -1.10
C ARG A 165 -4.47 -1.02 -2.63
N ILE A 166 -3.58 -0.25 -3.22
CA ILE A 166 -3.45 -0.17 -4.68
C ILE A 166 -2.65 -1.38 -5.14
N SER A 167 -3.06 -2.01 -6.23
CA SER A 167 -2.36 -3.18 -6.76
C SER A 167 -0.93 -2.84 -7.19
N ILE A 168 -0.02 -3.81 -7.07
CA ILE A 168 1.37 -3.64 -7.51
C ILE A 168 1.41 -3.23 -8.99
N LEU A 169 0.56 -3.83 -9.82
CA LEU A 169 0.51 -3.53 -11.26
C LEU A 169 0.03 -2.11 -11.55
N ASP A 170 -0.94 -1.57 -10.79
CA ASP A 170 -1.40 -0.20 -10.97
C ASP A 170 -0.34 0.82 -10.54
N ILE A 171 0.36 0.53 -9.42
CA ILE A 171 1.49 1.36 -8.98
C ILE A 171 2.60 1.32 -10.04
N GLN A 172 2.99 0.15 -10.54
CA GLN A 172 4.01 -0.02 -11.56
C GLN A 172 3.68 0.77 -12.82
N LYS A 173 2.45 0.65 -13.35
CA LYS A 173 1.98 1.41 -14.51
C LYS A 173 2.05 2.91 -14.28
N TYR A 174 1.67 3.36 -13.09
CA TYR A 174 1.71 4.77 -12.75
C TYR A 174 3.15 5.30 -12.66
N LEU A 175 4.07 4.54 -12.05
CA LEU A 175 5.48 4.88 -12.01
C LEU A 175 6.11 4.89 -13.41
N ALA A 176 5.72 3.96 -14.30
CA ALA A 176 6.17 3.93 -15.68
C ALA A 176 5.75 5.20 -16.45
N LYS A 177 4.49 5.64 -16.26
CA LYS A 177 4.01 6.91 -16.81
C LYS A 177 4.87 8.09 -16.33
N ILE A 178 5.13 8.19 -15.03
CA ILE A 178 5.96 9.26 -14.45
C ILE A 178 7.39 9.21 -14.97
N ALA A 179 7.98 8.01 -15.08
CA ALA A 179 9.32 7.83 -15.61
C ALA A 179 9.41 8.30 -17.08
N ALA A 180 8.42 7.93 -17.90
CA ALA A 180 8.32 8.37 -19.29
C ALA A 180 8.14 9.88 -19.39
N ASP A 181 7.25 10.49 -18.60
CA ASP A 181 7.02 11.94 -18.56
C ASP A 181 8.30 12.72 -18.16
N ARG A 182 9.17 12.10 -17.36
CA ARG A 182 10.47 12.68 -16.93
C ARG A 182 11.64 12.31 -17.86
N GLY A 183 11.41 11.52 -18.91
CA GLY A 183 12.46 11.07 -19.83
C GLY A 183 13.52 10.17 -19.18
N LEU A 184 13.16 9.39 -18.15
CA LEU A 184 14.05 8.48 -17.44
C LEU A 184 14.12 7.13 -18.13
N ALA A 185 15.30 6.51 -18.14
CA ALA A 185 15.48 5.13 -18.57
C ALA A 185 15.10 4.20 -17.41
N PHE A 186 14.30 3.17 -17.67
CA PHE A 186 13.87 2.24 -16.65
C PHE A 186 13.64 0.82 -17.19
N GLU A 187 13.86 -0.17 -16.35
CA GLU A 187 13.42 -1.53 -16.54
C GLU A 187 12.07 -1.75 -15.84
N GLU A 188 11.14 -2.49 -16.45
CA GLU A 188 9.85 -2.80 -15.83
C GLU A 188 9.99 -3.49 -14.48
N ASN A 189 10.97 -4.39 -14.34
CA ASN A 189 11.27 -5.07 -13.09
C ASN A 189 11.76 -4.12 -11.99
N ALA A 190 12.47 -3.04 -12.32
CA ALA A 190 12.86 -2.02 -11.35
C ALA A 190 11.65 -1.33 -10.74
N LEU A 191 10.68 -0.94 -11.58
CA LEU A 191 9.44 -0.32 -11.14
C LEU A 191 8.55 -1.30 -10.36
N TYR A 192 8.56 -2.57 -10.75
CA TYR A 192 7.87 -3.62 -10.01
C TYR A 192 8.40 -3.77 -8.57
N LEU A 193 9.73 -3.80 -8.40
CA LEU A 193 10.37 -3.88 -7.06
C LEU A 193 10.00 -2.68 -6.18
N ILE A 194 9.96 -1.47 -6.76
CA ILE A 194 9.51 -0.26 -6.05
C ILE A 194 8.04 -0.39 -5.64
N ALA A 195 7.18 -0.85 -6.54
CA ALA A 195 5.76 -1.03 -6.28
C ALA A 195 5.48 -2.11 -5.21
N GLN A 196 6.23 -3.21 -5.25
CA GLN A 196 6.18 -4.28 -4.25
C GLN A 196 6.58 -3.75 -2.86
N LYS A 197 7.70 -3.01 -2.77
CA LYS A 197 8.20 -2.43 -1.51
C LYS A 197 7.25 -1.42 -0.88
N ALA A 198 6.42 -0.78 -1.70
CA ALA A 198 5.43 0.21 -1.23
C ALA A 198 4.16 -0.42 -0.65
N GLU A 199 3.97 -1.73 -0.74
CA GLU A 199 2.87 -2.48 -0.12
C GLU A 199 1.47 -1.87 -0.38
N GLY A 200 1.25 -1.34 -1.59
CA GLY A 200 -0.02 -0.73 -1.99
C GLY A 200 -0.22 0.72 -1.57
N ALA A 201 0.81 1.40 -1.04
CA ALA A 201 0.81 2.81 -0.68
C ALA A 201 1.48 3.65 -1.78
N LEU A 202 0.72 4.32 -2.64
CA LEU A 202 1.27 5.10 -3.77
C LEU A 202 2.19 6.23 -3.32
N ARG A 203 1.91 6.87 -2.17
CA ARG A 203 2.76 7.92 -1.62
C ARG A 203 4.16 7.40 -1.28
N ASP A 204 4.24 6.20 -0.72
CA ASP A 204 5.50 5.57 -0.35
C ASP A 204 6.23 5.09 -1.62
N ALA A 205 5.49 4.57 -2.62
CA ALA A 205 6.04 4.23 -3.92
C ALA A 205 6.72 5.41 -4.60
N LEU A 206 6.08 6.58 -4.61
CA LEU A 206 6.64 7.81 -5.19
C LEU A 206 7.87 8.30 -4.43
N SER A 207 7.88 8.17 -3.10
CA SER A 207 9.02 8.53 -2.27
C SER A 207 10.22 7.59 -2.51
N ILE A 208 9.97 6.29 -2.63
CA ILE A 208 10.98 5.29 -2.99
C ILE A 208 11.49 5.56 -4.42
N PHE A 209 10.59 5.83 -5.36
CA PHE A 209 10.94 6.14 -6.75
C PHE A 209 11.89 7.33 -6.86
N ASP A 210 11.59 8.46 -6.19
CA ASP A 210 12.48 9.64 -6.20
C ASP A 210 13.86 9.32 -5.63
N ARG A 211 13.92 8.53 -4.54
CA ARG A 211 15.18 8.07 -3.97
C ARG A 211 15.96 7.22 -4.95
N MET A 212 15.29 6.30 -5.67
CA MET A 212 15.93 5.44 -6.65
C MET A 212 16.40 6.21 -7.88
N VAL A 213 15.62 7.16 -8.37
CA VAL A 213 16.04 8.05 -9.48
C VAL A 213 17.31 8.82 -9.12
N SER A 214 17.37 9.35 -7.89
CA SER A 214 18.56 10.06 -7.40
C SER A 214 19.77 9.13 -7.27
N PHE A 215 19.59 7.93 -6.74
CA PHE A 215 20.66 6.94 -6.57
C PHE A 215 21.21 6.43 -7.89
N THR A 216 20.35 6.15 -8.87
CA THR A 216 20.73 5.57 -10.18
C THR A 216 21.06 6.63 -11.24
N GLN A 217 21.05 7.92 -10.86
CA GLN A 217 21.25 9.04 -11.78
C GLN A 217 20.33 9.00 -13.01
N GLY A 218 19.10 8.49 -12.82
CA GLY A 218 18.05 8.45 -13.84
C GLY A 218 18.02 7.18 -14.70
N ASN A 219 18.87 6.18 -14.42
CA ASN A 219 18.84 4.88 -15.10
C ASN A 219 18.40 3.78 -14.12
N LEU A 220 17.10 3.51 -14.05
CA LEU A 220 16.49 2.57 -13.10
C LEU A 220 16.62 1.12 -13.59
N THR A 221 17.72 0.45 -13.24
CA THR A 221 17.90 -0.98 -13.48
C THR A 221 17.36 -1.81 -12.31
N ALA A 222 16.86 -3.01 -12.57
CA ALA A 222 16.33 -3.92 -11.55
C ALA A 222 17.39 -4.26 -10.50
N THR A 223 18.63 -4.52 -10.91
CA THR A 223 19.75 -4.82 -10.01
C THR A 223 20.04 -3.67 -9.06
N ALA A 224 20.19 -2.44 -9.57
CA ALA A 224 20.49 -1.27 -8.73
C ALA A 224 19.37 -0.96 -7.73
N VAL A 225 18.11 -1.15 -8.14
CA VAL A 225 16.94 -0.97 -7.27
C VAL A 225 16.88 -2.07 -6.21
N ALA A 226 17.08 -3.34 -6.59
CA ALA A 226 17.09 -4.47 -5.65
C ALA A 226 18.15 -4.30 -4.57
N ASP A 227 19.39 -3.95 -4.96
CA ASP A 227 20.51 -3.74 -4.05
C ASP A 227 20.25 -2.57 -3.07
N ASN A 228 19.71 -1.44 -3.55
CA ASN A 228 19.44 -0.29 -2.68
C ASN A 228 18.25 -0.49 -1.75
N LEU A 229 17.20 -1.17 -2.21
CA LEU A 229 16.02 -1.46 -1.39
C LEU A 229 16.22 -2.65 -0.45
N ASN A 230 17.34 -3.36 -0.55
CA ASN A 230 17.57 -4.64 0.11
C ASN A 230 16.42 -5.63 -0.13
N VAL A 231 15.93 -5.68 -1.36
CA VAL A 231 14.86 -6.58 -1.80
C VAL A 231 15.46 -7.62 -2.72
N LEU A 232 15.11 -8.86 -2.53
CA LEU A 232 15.52 -9.92 -3.41
C LEU A 232 14.62 -9.98 -4.65
N ASP A 233 15.23 -10.12 -5.81
CA ASP A 233 14.52 -10.34 -7.05
C ASP A 233 14.02 -11.79 -7.17
N HIS A 234 13.11 -12.01 -8.09
CA HIS A 234 12.55 -13.35 -8.34
C HIS A 234 13.60 -14.36 -8.76
N GLN A 235 14.67 -13.93 -9.43
CA GLN A 235 15.73 -14.82 -9.88
C GLN A 235 16.52 -15.39 -8.70
N THR A 236 16.84 -14.55 -7.71
CA THR A 236 17.54 -15.02 -6.50
C THR A 236 16.73 -16.09 -5.75
N TYR A 237 15.41 -15.92 -5.62
CA TYR A 237 14.56 -16.95 -5.03
C TYR A 237 14.45 -18.20 -5.91
N ALA A 238 14.43 -18.06 -7.22
CA ALA A 238 14.42 -19.19 -8.15
C ALA A 238 15.71 -20.01 -8.05
N ASP A 239 16.87 -19.34 -8.00
CA ASP A 239 18.17 -20.02 -7.84
C ASP A 239 18.26 -20.74 -6.51
N LEU A 240 17.78 -20.13 -5.40
CA LEU A 240 17.66 -20.80 -4.11
C LEU A 240 16.70 -21.98 -4.15
N GLY A 241 15.57 -21.85 -4.81
CA GLY A 241 14.59 -22.94 -5.01
C GLY A 241 15.22 -24.15 -5.69
N ILE A 242 16.10 -23.91 -6.70
CA ILE A 242 16.84 -24.97 -7.38
C ILE A 242 17.80 -25.69 -6.40
N LEU A 243 18.53 -24.94 -5.56
CA LEU A 243 19.42 -25.52 -4.55
C LEU A 243 18.63 -26.33 -3.51
N ILE A 244 17.49 -25.80 -3.05
CA ILE A 244 16.58 -26.48 -2.12
C ILE A 244 16.09 -27.80 -2.72
N PHE A 245 15.63 -27.78 -3.96
CA PHE A 245 15.13 -28.96 -4.65
C PHE A 245 16.21 -30.02 -4.88
N LYS A 246 17.48 -29.60 -5.10
CA LYS A 246 18.63 -30.50 -5.23
C LYS A 246 19.17 -31.00 -3.90
N ASN A 247 18.66 -30.56 -2.76
CA ASN A 247 19.17 -30.83 -1.42
C ASN A 247 20.65 -30.43 -1.25
N ASP A 248 21.04 -29.32 -1.90
CA ASP A 248 22.41 -28.78 -1.74
C ASP A 248 22.47 -27.87 -0.50
N ILE A 249 22.45 -28.49 0.69
CA ILE A 249 22.48 -27.77 1.97
C ILE A 249 23.69 -26.81 2.05
N PRO A 250 24.95 -27.21 1.70
CA PRO A 250 26.06 -26.27 1.73
C PRO A 250 25.87 -25.07 0.81
N GLY A 251 25.35 -25.28 -0.40
CA GLY A 251 25.07 -24.22 -1.35
C GLY A 251 23.99 -23.25 -0.83
N ILE A 252 22.93 -23.77 -0.23
CA ILE A 252 21.84 -22.95 0.36
C ILE A 252 22.38 -22.07 1.50
N LEU A 253 23.14 -22.65 2.45
CA LEU A 253 23.66 -21.90 3.58
C LEU A 253 24.68 -20.84 3.16
N THR A 254 25.52 -21.14 2.17
CA THR A 254 26.47 -20.17 1.60
C THR A 254 25.74 -19.03 0.89
N ALA A 255 24.70 -19.35 0.10
CA ALA A 255 23.89 -18.33 -0.56
C ALA A 255 23.18 -17.44 0.47
N PHE A 256 22.59 -18.03 1.52
CA PHE A 256 21.93 -17.28 2.60
C PHE A 256 22.93 -16.37 3.35
N ASP A 257 24.12 -16.86 3.69
CA ASP A 257 25.17 -16.03 4.31
C ASP A 257 25.56 -14.84 3.44
N GLY A 258 25.71 -15.05 2.12
CA GLY A 258 25.97 -13.98 1.17
C GLY A 258 24.88 -12.89 1.15
N LEU A 259 23.60 -13.31 1.30
CA LEU A 259 22.48 -12.36 1.41
C LEU A 259 22.54 -11.55 2.72
N LEU A 260 22.87 -12.19 3.84
CA LEU A 260 23.03 -11.50 5.11
C LEU A 260 24.19 -10.48 5.07
N GLN A 261 25.30 -10.81 4.42
CA GLN A 261 26.43 -9.88 4.24
C GLN A 261 26.06 -8.67 3.37
N ARG A 262 25.12 -8.81 2.45
CA ARG A 262 24.53 -7.71 1.66
C ARG A 262 23.50 -6.88 2.46
N GLY A 263 23.23 -7.22 3.73
CA GLY A 263 22.31 -6.49 4.59
C GLY A 263 20.82 -6.83 4.40
N ILE A 264 20.52 -7.98 3.80
CA ILE A 264 19.13 -8.46 3.66
C ILE A 264 18.61 -8.87 5.06
N ASP A 265 17.44 -8.38 5.43
CA ASP A 265 16.77 -8.79 6.66
C ASP A 265 16.27 -10.23 6.57
N SER A 266 16.58 -11.03 7.58
CA SER A 266 16.25 -12.47 7.57
C SER A 266 14.75 -12.74 7.58
N LEU A 267 13.94 -11.89 8.23
CA LEU A 267 12.48 -12.05 8.23
C LEU A 267 11.90 -11.74 6.85
N GLN A 268 12.37 -10.64 6.25
CA GLN A 268 11.97 -10.28 4.89
C GLN A 268 12.38 -11.36 3.87
N PHE A 269 13.54 -11.98 4.06
CA PHE A 269 13.98 -13.11 3.24
C PHE A 269 13.03 -14.31 3.38
N VAL A 270 12.64 -14.69 4.60
CA VAL A 270 11.72 -15.82 4.84
C VAL A 270 10.34 -15.53 4.26
N SER A 271 9.80 -14.32 4.45
CA SER A 271 8.52 -13.91 3.88
C SER A 271 8.53 -13.96 2.36
N GLY A 272 9.57 -13.42 1.72
CA GLY A 272 9.71 -13.49 0.26
C GLY A 272 9.92 -14.91 -0.28
N LEU A 273 10.56 -15.79 0.48
CA LEU A 273 10.66 -17.21 0.14
C LEU A 273 9.27 -17.88 0.19
N GLY A 274 8.44 -17.52 1.17
CA GLY A 274 7.04 -17.96 1.25
C GLY A 274 6.22 -17.51 0.05
N ASP A 275 6.35 -16.26 -0.36
CA ASP A 275 5.71 -15.72 -1.57
C ASP A 275 6.18 -16.45 -2.84
N HIS A 276 7.47 -16.79 -2.93
CA HIS A 276 8.02 -17.55 -4.05
C HIS A 276 7.37 -18.93 -4.15
N PHE A 277 7.32 -19.71 -3.05
CA PHE A 277 6.68 -21.02 -3.05
C PHE A 277 5.17 -20.95 -3.27
N ARG A 278 4.49 -19.93 -2.75
CA ARG A 278 3.08 -19.64 -3.06
C ARG A 278 2.88 -19.40 -4.55
N ASN A 279 3.72 -18.61 -5.18
CA ASN A 279 3.64 -18.33 -6.62
C ASN A 279 3.90 -19.59 -7.46
N LEU A 280 4.82 -20.47 -7.07
CA LEU A 280 4.99 -21.78 -7.68
C LEU A 280 3.71 -22.63 -7.57
N MET A 281 3.03 -22.61 -6.42
CA MET A 281 1.75 -23.30 -6.23
C MET A 281 0.64 -22.71 -7.12
N LEU A 282 0.51 -21.38 -7.17
CA LEU A 282 -0.48 -20.71 -8.03
C LEU A 282 -0.24 -20.96 -9.53
N ALA A 283 1.01 -21.13 -9.93
CA ALA A 283 1.38 -21.38 -11.31
C ALA A 283 1.07 -22.82 -11.78
N LYS A 284 0.65 -23.72 -10.88
CA LYS A 284 0.23 -25.09 -11.20
C LYS A 284 -1.09 -25.15 -11.99
N ASP A 285 -2.01 -24.22 -11.74
CA ASP A 285 -3.32 -24.21 -12.40
C ASP A 285 -3.56 -22.87 -13.14
N PRO A 286 -3.93 -22.91 -14.43
CA PRO A 286 -4.24 -21.70 -15.17
C PRO A 286 -5.28 -20.77 -14.52
N LYS A 287 -6.23 -21.34 -13.73
CA LYS A 287 -7.26 -20.56 -13.05
C LYS A 287 -6.69 -19.69 -11.95
N THR A 288 -5.58 -20.11 -11.32
CA THR A 288 -4.95 -19.39 -10.22
C THR A 288 -3.85 -18.42 -10.67
N LEU A 289 -3.45 -18.45 -11.97
CA LEU A 289 -2.48 -17.51 -12.54
C LEU A 289 -2.90 -16.03 -12.39
N SER A 290 -4.20 -15.76 -12.40
CA SER A 290 -4.73 -14.39 -12.20
C SER A 290 -4.51 -13.86 -10.79
N LEU A 291 -4.28 -14.73 -9.80
CA LEU A 291 -4.01 -14.37 -8.42
C LEU A 291 -2.53 -13.99 -8.18
N MET A 292 -1.67 -14.21 -9.19
CA MET A 292 -0.28 -13.79 -9.13
C MET A 292 -0.18 -12.32 -9.55
N GLU A 293 0.27 -11.49 -8.64
CA GLU A 293 0.50 -10.05 -8.85
C GLU A 293 1.89 -9.76 -9.45
N VAL A 294 2.29 -10.50 -10.48
CA VAL A 294 3.59 -10.37 -11.15
C VAL A 294 3.40 -10.17 -12.66
N GLY A 295 4.42 -9.66 -13.34
CA GLY A 295 4.42 -9.44 -14.79
C GLY A 295 4.28 -10.74 -15.60
N SER A 296 3.89 -10.65 -16.86
CA SER A 296 3.65 -11.81 -17.74
C SER A 296 4.88 -12.71 -17.92
N SER A 297 6.06 -12.12 -18.11
CA SER A 297 7.32 -12.86 -18.24
C SER A 297 7.67 -13.67 -17.00
N ILE A 298 7.39 -13.12 -15.81
CA ILE A 298 7.63 -13.80 -14.54
C ILE A 298 6.60 -14.95 -14.35
N LYS A 299 5.33 -14.76 -14.76
CA LYS A 299 4.31 -15.84 -14.75
C LYS A 299 4.73 -17.02 -15.60
N GLU A 300 5.25 -16.77 -16.78
CA GLU A 300 5.77 -17.82 -17.68
C GLU A 300 6.94 -18.58 -17.04
N ALA A 301 7.90 -17.88 -16.41
CA ALA A 301 9.01 -18.50 -15.71
C ALA A 301 8.53 -19.39 -14.54
N TYR A 302 7.57 -18.93 -13.73
CA TYR A 302 6.96 -19.75 -12.68
C TYR A 302 6.24 -20.98 -13.23
N THR A 303 5.48 -20.83 -14.32
CA THR A 303 4.76 -21.93 -14.95
C THR A 303 5.72 -23.01 -15.45
N ALA A 304 6.85 -22.62 -16.03
CA ALA A 304 7.90 -23.54 -16.47
C ALA A 304 8.57 -24.25 -15.28
N ALA A 305 8.92 -23.50 -14.23
CA ALA A 305 9.62 -24.02 -13.05
C ALA A 305 8.77 -25.01 -12.25
N THR A 306 7.45 -24.80 -12.20
CA THR A 306 6.55 -25.63 -11.38
C THR A 306 6.19 -26.97 -12.02
N ALA A 307 6.50 -27.21 -13.29
CA ALA A 307 6.11 -28.41 -14.03
C ALA A 307 6.52 -29.73 -13.31
N SER A 308 7.72 -29.77 -12.74
CA SER A 308 8.31 -30.93 -12.07
C SER A 308 8.00 -31.04 -10.58
N LEU A 309 7.38 -30.02 -9.96
CA LEU A 309 7.14 -29.98 -8.51
C LEU A 309 5.78 -30.61 -8.17
N ALA A 310 5.72 -31.45 -7.13
CA ALA A 310 4.46 -32.00 -6.63
C ALA A 310 3.70 -30.94 -5.79
N PRO A 311 2.35 -30.86 -5.90
CA PRO A 311 1.57 -29.93 -5.09
C PRO A 311 1.74 -30.13 -3.58
N ASP A 312 1.80 -31.38 -3.13
CA ASP A 312 1.98 -31.72 -1.71
C ASP A 312 3.32 -31.18 -1.18
N TYR A 313 4.39 -31.31 -1.96
CA TYR A 313 5.70 -30.73 -1.61
C TYR A 313 5.61 -29.20 -1.45
N LEU A 314 4.94 -28.51 -2.37
CA LEU A 314 4.80 -27.06 -2.29
C LEU A 314 3.98 -26.64 -1.06
N LEU A 315 2.94 -27.41 -0.70
CA LEU A 315 2.13 -27.16 0.49
C LEU A 315 2.93 -27.33 1.77
N ASP A 316 3.70 -28.44 1.87
CA ASP A 316 4.58 -28.70 3.02
C ASP A 316 5.66 -27.62 3.16
N ALA A 317 6.24 -27.19 2.03
CA ALA A 317 7.23 -26.11 2.00
C ALA A 317 6.64 -24.78 2.51
N ILE A 318 5.46 -24.39 2.01
CA ILE A 318 4.75 -23.18 2.46
C ILE A 318 4.44 -23.27 3.96
N SER A 319 3.96 -24.41 4.43
CA SER A 319 3.64 -24.63 5.84
C SER A 319 4.88 -24.48 6.73
N LEU A 320 6.01 -25.03 6.32
CA LEU A 320 7.27 -24.95 7.06
C LEU A 320 7.81 -23.50 7.11
N ILE A 321 7.76 -22.78 5.98
CA ILE A 321 8.18 -21.37 5.89
C ILE A 321 7.29 -20.50 6.78
N ASN A 322 5.96 -20.71 6.74
CA ASN A 322 5.01 -19.98 7.57
C ASN A 322 5.27 -20.22 9.08
N SER A 323 5.55 -21.46 9.48
CA SER A 323 5.93 -21.76 10.86
C SER A 323 7.21 -21.03 11.27
N CYS A 324 8.22 -21.01 10.40
CA CYS A 324 9.45 -20.27 10.62
C CYS A 324 9.19 -18.77 10.81
N GLU A 325 8.32 -18.16 9.99
CA GLU A 325 7.96 -16.75 10.08
C GLU A 325 7.25 -16.41 11.40
N ILE A 326 6.29 -17.24 11.82
CA ILE A 326 5.54 -17.06 13.08
C ILE A 326 6.50 -17.13 14.28
N ASP A 327 7.39 -18.12 14.30
CA ASP A 327 8.29 -18.37 15.43
C ASP A 327 9.50 -17.42 15.47
N TYR A 328 9.78 -16.71 14.36
CA TYR A 328 10.95 -15.85 14.23
C TYR A 328 11.06 -14.78 15.32
N ARG A 329 9.92 -14.22 15.76
CA ARG A 329 9.90 -13.18 16.81
C ARG A 329 10.30 -13.72 18.18
N ASN A 330 10.05 -15.01 18.44
CA ASN A 330 10.23 -15.64 19.73
C ASN A 330 11.58 -16.36 19.86
N CYS A 331 12.30 -16.57 18.74
CA CYS A 331 13.57 -17.28 18.74
C CYS A 331 14.73 -16.38 19.23
N LYS A 332 15.64 -16.96 20.06
CA LYS A 332 16.83 -16.25 20.56
C LYS A 332 17.89 -16.07 19.47
N ASN A 333 18.09 -17.10 18.63
CA ASN A 333 19.08 -17.07 17.56
C ASN A 333 18.35 -17.11 16.20
N ARG A 334 18.07 -15.93 15.67
CA ARG A 334 17.32 -15.74 14.41
C ARG A 334 18.02 -16.37 13.21
N ARG A 335 19.36 -16.28 13.15
CA ARG A 335 20.13 -16.85 12.06
C ARG A 335 19.99 -18.37 12.02
N VAL A 336 20.28 -19.06 13.13
CA VAL A 336 20.16 -20.52 13.21
C VAL A 336 18.74 -21.00 12.96
N HIS A 337 17.74 -20.23 13.38
CA HIS A 337 16.33 -20.55 13.13
C HIS A 337 16.00 -20.59 11.63
N VAL A 338 16.45 -19.60 10.86
CA VAL A 338 16.26 -19.56 9.40
C VAL A 338 17.11 -20.64 8.70
N GLU A 339 18.36 -20.84 9.12
CA GLU A 339 19.23 -21.91 8.58
C GLU A 339 18.60 -23.28 8.78
N LEU A 340 18.00 -23.55 9.97
CA LEU A 340 17.28 -24.78 10.23
C LEU A 340 16.07 -24.97 9.30
N CYS A 341 15.28 -23.91 9.11
CA CYS A 341 14.15 -23.91 8.16
C CYS A 341 14.63 -24.28 6.75
N LEU A 342 15.70 -23.66 6.27
CA LEU A 342 16.27 -23.94 4.96
C LEU A 342 16.76 -25.39 4.80
N MET A 343 17.42 -25.95 5.83
CA MET A 343 17.83 -27.35 5.86
C MET A 343 16.64 -28.31 5.85
N GLN A 344 15.58 -27.99 6.61
CA GLN A 344 14.35 -28.77 6.62
C GLN A 344 13.63 -28.72 5.26
N LEU A 345 13.54 -27.54 4.63
CA LEU A 345 12.98 -27.36 3.27
C LEU A 345 13.71 -28.24 2.23
N ALA A 346 15.02 -28.23 2.26
CA ALA A 346 15.82 -29.05 1.36
C ALA A 346 15.59 -30.56 1.59
N SER A 347 15.31 -30.94 2.82
CA SER A 347 15.11 -32.33 3.21
C SER A 347 13.69 -32.87 2.97
N LEU A 348 12.69 -31.99 2.71
CA LEU A 348 11.30 -32.40 2.47
C LEU A 348 11.16 -33.39 1.31
N HIS A 349 11.90 -33.16 0.23
CA HIS A 349 11.83 -34.02 -0.95
C HIS A 349 12.47 -35.38 -0.75
N PHE A 350 13.39 -35.52 0.25
CA PHE A 350 14.17 -36.73 0.52
C PHE A 350 13.66 -37.59 1.70
N ASN A 351 12.63 -37.15 2.41
CA ASN A 351 12.02 -37.89 3.54
C ASN A 351 11.27 -39.18 3.14
N GLY A 352 11.23 -39.53 1.84
CA GLY A 352 10.59 -40.75 1.35
C GLY A 352 11.38 -42.04 1.56
N GLU A 353 12.68 -41.98 1.80
CA GLU A 353 13.50 -43.16 2.12
C GLU A 353 14.17 -43.04 3.51
N LYS A 354 13.41 -43.27 4.57
CA LYS A 354 14.05 -43.72 5.81
C LYS A 354 14.74 -45.07 5.50
N LYS A 355 16.02 -45.04 5.14
CA LYS A 355 16.86 -46.22 5.22
C LYS A 355 16.72 -46.76 6.66
N LYS A 356 16.05 -47.90 6.81
CA LYS A 356 16.15 -48.70 8.01
C LYS A 356 17.63 -48.95 8.21
N ALA A 357 18.23 -48.30 9.18
CA ALA A 357 19.53 -48.71 9.69
C ALA A 357 19.32 -50.07 10.30
N THR A 358 19.90 -51.07 9.70
CA THR A 358 20.16 -52.40 10.24
C THR A 358 21.22 -52.28 11.32
#